data_96273b773a9fe326a80602e3cebe1e9b
#
_entry.id   96273b773a9fe326a80602e3cebe1e9b
#
_cell.length_a   1.000
_cell.length_b   1.000
_cell.length_c   1.000
_cell.angle_alpha   90.00
_cell.angle_beta   90.00
_cell.angle_gamma   90.00
#
_symmetry.space_group_name_H-M   'P 1'
#
loop_
_entity.id
_entity.type
_entity.pdbx_description
1 polymer ?
#
loop_
_entity_poly.entity_id
_entity_poly.type
_entity_poly.pdbx_seq_one_letter_code
_entity_poly.pdbx_strand_id
1 'polypeptide(L)'
;MSIYDGFKFTPNPQLPNAKLSLEEYDRFRNIKREDMEYTNEHGYSVKVVIDPGMCFVQDMFYRILMSDIKDEKLVMICPNPWVKRYLSVVEMLNKFNVSCRNVHAFAMDEFADQDGNVCPTTYAPGLGYSFMHNFYGRIREDLRPDISQWHTFNNDNKDYGVYSRMIEDEGGADIIYSATGWPGHIAFIDPDLPEHQGMNNTLEEFCQIKSGIVTPSVITVCEDALMPQIGKAGDLWAVPPKAATIGPYDVVNAKERFVVHDSATGWQKMISRMELYGEISKDCPSSIARLGKGTCYVSEAMAKPFTHWFYGMQPKDL
;
A
#
# COMPACT_ATOMS: atom_id res chain seq x y z
N MET A 1 5.79 -30.17 -5.17
CA MET A 1 6.30 -30.27 -6.55
C MET A 1 6.83 -28.90 -6.91
N SER A 2 8.11 -28.79 -7.29
CA SER A 2 8.67 -27.52 -7.77
C SER A 2 8.14 -27.21 -9.16
N ILE A 3 7.91 -25.91 -9.46
CA ILE A 3 7.56 -25.47 -10.84
C ILE A 3 8.72 -25.72 -11.81
N TYR A 4 9.90 -26.04 -11.32
CA TYR A 4 11.11 -26.34 -12.12
C TYR A 4 11.25 -27.83 -12.43
N ASP A 5 10.32 -28.68 -11.94
CA ASP A 5 10.30 -30.09 -12.30
C ASP A 5 10.06 -30.23 -13.80
N GLY A 6 11.02 -30.81 -14.50
CA GLY A 6 10.99 -31.02 -15.95
C GLY A 6 11.57 -29.92 -16.83
N PHE A 7 11.69 -28.67 -16.33
CA PHE A 7 12.33 -27.59 -17.08
C PHE A 7 13.00 -26.58 -16.14
N LYS A 8 14.33 -26.51 -16.17
CA LYS A 8 15.11 -25.58 -15.34
C LYS A 8 15.49 -24.34 -16.15
N PHE A 9 15.28 -23.17 -15.54
CA PHE A 9 15.66 -21.88 -16.11
C PHE A 9 16.09 -20.91 -15.01
N THR A 10 16.80 -19.86 -15.40
CA THR A 10 17.09 -18.72 -14.52
C THR A 10 16.05 -17.63 -14.79
N PRO A 11 15.42 -17.07 -13.74
CA PRO A 11 14.51 -15.94 -13.91
C PRO A 11 15.18 -14.76 -14.62
N ASN A 12 14.36 -13.93 -15.28
CA ASN A 12 14.88 -12.73 -15.94
C ASN A 12 15.57 -11.82 -14.89
N PRO A 13 16.83 -11.43 -15.10
CA PRO A 13 17.60 -10.65 -14.13
C PRO A 13 17.08 -9.22 -13.89
N GLN A 14 16.17 -8.74 -14.75
CA GLN A 14 15.52 -7.42 -14.59
C GLN A 14 14.29 -7.45 -13.67
N LEU A 15 13.87 -8.64 -13.23
CA LEU A 15 12.74 -8.74 -12.31
C LEU A 15 13.16 -8.29 -10.91
N PRO A 16 12.27 -7.60 -10.17
CA PRO A 16 12.44 -7.39 -8.75
C PRO A 16 12.68 -8.73 -8.04
N ASN A 17 13.55 -8.72 -7.05
CA ASN A 17 13.89 -9.91 -6.28
C ASN A 17 14.50 -11.08 -7.09
N ALA A 18 15.01 -10.83 -8.32
CA ALA A 18 15.70 -11.85 -9.11
C ALA A 18 16.96 -12.44 -8.42
N LYS A 19 17.41 -11.80 -7.35
CA LYS A 19 18.54 -12.27 -6.50
C LYS A 19 18.16 -13.44 -5.57
N LEU A 20 16.88 -13.68 -5.35
CA LEU A 20 16.43 -14.79 -4.50
C LEU A 20 16.75 -16.14 -5.16
N SER A 21 17.09 -17.12 -4.35
CA SER A 21 17.32 -18.49 -4.82
C SER A 21 16.00 -19.15 -5.24
N LEU A 22 16.09 -20.16 -6.13
CA LEU A 22 14.94 -20.96 -6.51
C LEU A 22 14.32 -21.68 -5.31
N GLU A 23 15.13 -22.06 -4.33
CA GLU A 23 14.68 -22.69 -3.09
C GLU A 23 13.81 -21.75 -2.24
N GLU A 24 14.20 -20.47 -2.14
CA GLU A 24 13.40 -19.46 -1.46
C GLU A 24 12.07 -19.22 -2.17
N TYR A 25 12.08 -19.12 -3.50
CA TYR A 25 10.83 -19.02 -4.27
C TYR A 25 9.92 -20.22 -4.04
N ASP A 26 10.46 -21.45 -4.04
CA ASP A 26 9.67 -22.64 -3.77
C ASP A 26 9.18 -22.67 -2.31
N ARG A 27 9.97 -22.18 -1.34
CA ARG A 27 9.52 -22.02 0.04
C ARG A 27 8.29 -21.11 0.11
N PHE A 28 8.30 -19.96 -0.53
CA PHE A 28 7.14 -19.04 -0.55
C PHE A 28 5.90 -19.68 -1.20
N ARG A 29 6.08 -20.41 -2.31
CA ARG A 29 4.98 -21.10 -2.98
C ARG A 29 4.33 -22.15 -2.11
N ASN A 30 5.12 -22.84 -1.30
CA ASN A 30 4.68 -23.96 -0.50
C ASN A 30 4.17 -23.59 0.90
N ILE A 31 4.14 -22.30 1.26
CA ILE A 31 3.49 -21.85 2.49
C ILE A 31 2.02 -22.23 2.42
N LYS A 32 1.57 -23.04 3.38
CA LYS A 32 0.20 -23.49 3.45
C LYS A 32 -0.69 -22.48 4.15
N ARG A 33 -2.01 -22.60 3.93
CA ARG A 33 -3.01 -21.74 4.57
C ARG A 33 -2.89 -21.76 6.11
N GLU A 34 -2.71 -22.93 6.69
CA GLU A 34 -2.57 -23.14 8.13
C GLU A 34 -1.34 -22.52 8.74
N ASP A 35 -0.28 -22.27 7.95
CA ASP A 35 1.00 -21.71 8.38
C ASP A 35 1.08 -20.17 8.16
N MET A 36 0.00 -19.55 7.66
CA MET A 36 0.05 -18.14 7.29
C MET A 36 -0.12 -17.18 8.47
N GLU A 37 -0.79 -17.60 9.54
CA GLU A 37 -1.07 -16.72 10.66
C GLU A 37 0.06 -16.73 11.68
N TYR A 38 0.57 -15.55 12.02
CA TYR A 38 1.60 -15.38 13.04
C TYR A 38 1.54 -13.98 13.67
N THR A 39 2.28 -13.80 14.76
CA THR A 39 2.63 -12.49 15.30
C THR A 39 4.13 -12.47 15.54
N ASN A 40 4.82 -11.43 15.05
CA ASN A 40 6.25 -11.27 15.24
C ASN A 40 6.59 -10.51 16.54
N GLU A 41 7.90 -10.38 16.83
CA GLU A 41 8.43 -9.70 18.01
C GLU A 41 8.10 -8.20 18.08
N HIS A 42 7.78 -7.57 16.96
CA HIS A 42 7.37 -6.16 16.89
C HIS A 42 5.87 -5.96 17.09
N GLY A 43 5.11 -7.05 17.31
CA GLY A 43 3.65 -6.98 17.45
C GLY A 43 2.90 -6.84 16.12
N TYR A 44 3.55 -7.17 15.02
CA TYR A 44 2.90 -7.28 13.71
C TYR A 44 2.28 -8.65 13.53
N SER A 45 0.98 -8.67 13.23
CA SER A 45 0.21 -9.91 13.08
C SER A 45 -0.24 -10.12 11.64
N VAL A 46 -0.24 -11.37 11.18
CA VAL A 46 -0.90 -11.78 9.93
C VAL A 46 -2.16 -12.56 10.27
N LYS A 47 -3.28 -12.18 9.69
CA LYS A 47 -4.57 -12.83 9.88
C LYS A 47 -5.22 -13.15 8.55
N VAL A 48 -5.71 -14.36 8.39
CA VAL A 48 -6.46 -14.77 7.20
C VAL A 48 -7.95 -14.61 7.47
N VAL A 49 -8.61 -13.83 6.64
CA VAL A 49 -10.02 -13.46 6.79
C VAL A 49 -10.78 -13.58 5.48
N ILE A 50 -12.10 -13.64 5.55
CA ILE A 50 -12.95 -13.73 4.35
C ILE A 50 -12.87 -12.44 3.54
N ASP A 51 -12.96 -11.28 4.20
CA ASP A 51 -13.04 -9.97 3.55
C ASP A 51 -12.13 -8.94 4.25
N PRO A 52 -10.87 -8.83 3.80
CA PRO A 52 -9.93 -7.81 4.30
C PRO A 52 -10.42 -6.37 4.05
N GLY A 53 -11.19 -6.16 2.97
CA GLY A 53 -11.77 -4.86 2.66
C GLY A 53 -12.76 -4.41 3.72
N MET A 54 -13.59 -5.32 4.24
CA MET A 54 -14.47 -5.02 5.37
C MET A 54 -13.72 -4.82 6.68
N CYS A 55 -12.61 -5.52 6.91
CA CYS A 55 -11.75 -5.24 8.08
C CYS A 55 -11.21 -3.81 8.03
N PHE A 56 -10.79 -3.34 6.84
CA PHE A 56 -10.38 -1.95 6.64
C PHE A 56 -11.51 -0.95 6.95
N VAL A 57 -12.70 -1.19 6.39
CA VAL A 57 -13.86 -0.29 6.60
C VAL A 57 -14.21 -0.18 8.08
N GLN A 58 -14.23 -1.31 8.78
CA GLN A 58 -14.54 -1.36 10.21
C GLN A 58 -13.48 -0.68 11.07
N ASP A 59 -12.18 -0.92 10.79
CA ASP A 59 -11.08 -0.31 11.54
C ASP A 59 -11.06 1.21 11.36
N MET A 60 -11.12 1.70 10.13
CA MET A 60 -11.10 3.13 9.85
C MET A 60 -12.33 3.84 10.45
N PHE A 61 -13.52 3.28 10.26
CA PHE A 61 -14.74 3.81 10.88
C PHE A 61 -14.62 3.85 12.40
N TYR A 62 -14.16 2.77 13.04
CA TYR A 62 -14.02 2.70 14.48
C TYR A 62 -13.02 3.72 15.02
N ARG A 63 -11.88 3.93 14.35
CA ARG A 63 -10.89 4.94 14.76
C ARG A 63 -11.43 6.35 14.68
N ILE A 64 -12.14 6.68 13.60
CA ILE A 64 -12.79 7.99 13.44
C ILE A 64 -13.87 8.17 14.50
N LEU A 65 -14.71 7.16 14.75
CA LEU A 65 -15.72 7.18 15.79
C LEU A 65 -15.10 7.40 17.18
N MET A 66 -14.00 6.71 17.50
CA MET A 66 -13.33 6.86 18.79
C MET A 66 -12.65 8.22 18.94
N SER A 67 -12.09 8.76 17.84
CA SER A 67 -11.57 10.13 17.79
C SER A 67 -12.66 11.17 18.10
N ASP A 68 -13.84 11.00 17.52
CA ASP A 68 -14.99 11.87 17.79
C ASP A 68 -15.49 11.76 19.24
N ILE A 69 -15.70 10.53 19.74
CA ILE A 69 -16.21 10.28 21.11
C ILE A 69 -15.26 10.79 22.18
N LYS A 70 -13.96 10.58 21.99
CA LYS A 70 -12.94 10.97 22.98
C LYS A 70 -12.44 12.39 22.84
N ASP A 71 -12.81 13.05 21.75
CA ASP A 71 -12.30 14.35 21.36
C ASP A 71 -10.76 14.36 21.23
N GLU A 72 -10.21 13.29 20.62
CA GLU A 72 -8.76 13.08 20.44
C GLU A 72 -8.40 13.19 18.96
N LYS A 73 -7.26 13.83 18.66
CA LYS A 73 -6.70 13.89 17.31
C LYS A 73 -6.41 12.48 16.77
N LEU A 74 -6.72 12.28 15.51
CA LEU A 74 -6.38 11.07 14.74
C LEU A 74 -5.63 11.46 13.46
N VAL A 75 -4.40 11.02 13.34
CA VAL A 75 -3.55 11.25 12.15
C VAL A 75 -3.44 9.96 11.35
N MET A 76 -3.89 9.98 10.09
CA MET A 76 -3.93 8.80 9.23
C MET A 76 -3.16 9.02 7.93
N ILE A 77 -2.36 8.05 7.51
CA ILE A 77 -1.84 7.97 6.13
C ILE A 77 -2.71 6.99 5.34
N CYS A 78 -3.23 7.45 4.21
CA CYS A 78 -4.31 6.82 3.47
C CYS A 78 -3.89 6.47 2.03
N PRO A 79 -4.03 5.21 1.59
CA PRO A 79 -3.70 4.79 0.23
C PRO A 79 -4.78 5.20 -0.78
N ASN A 80 -4.40 5.37 -2.04
CA ASN A 80 -5.30 5.72 -3.11
C ASN A 80 -4.98 4.92 -4.39
N PRO A 81 -5.98 4.67 -5.24
CA PRO A 81 -7.42 4.94 -5.10
C PRO A 81 -8.18 3.76 -4.46
N TRP A 82 -8.67 3.93 -3.25
CA TRP A 82 -9.48 2.90 -2.56
C TRP A 82 -10.98 3.24 -2.51
N VAL A 83 -11.52 3.63 -3.66
CA VAL A 83 -12.85 4.24 -3.83
C VAL A 83 -13.95 3.49 -3.08
N LYS A 84 -14.11 2.18 -3.33
CA LYS A 84 -15.20 1.40 -2.72
C LYS A 84 -15.12 1.37 -1.20
N ARG A 85 -13.90 1.27 -0.66
CA ARG A 85 -13.67 1.22 0.79
C ARG A 85 -13.99 2.57 1.43
N TYR A 86 -13.53 3.67 0.83
CA TYR A 86 -13.85 5.02 1.32
C TYR A 86 -15.33 5.32 1.26
N LEU A 87 -16.02 4.98 0.18
CA LEU A 87 -17.46 5.16 0.08
C LEU A 87 -18.20 4.41 1.20
N SER A 88 -17.78 3.18 1.53
CA SER A 88 -18.38 2.42 2.62
C SER A 88 -18.10 3.05 4.00
N VAL A 89 -16.88 3.55 4.25
CA VAL A 89 -16.56 4.29 5.48
C VAL A 89 -17.44 5.53 5.58
N VAL A 90 -17.51 6.34 4.52
CA VAL A 90 -18.31 7.57 4.48
C VAL A 90 -19.79 7.29 4.70
N GLU A 91 -20.34 6.24 4.12
CA GLU A 91 -21.73 5.83 4.34
C GLU A 91 -21.99 5.59 5.83
N MET A 92 -21.08 4.90 6.51
CA MET A 92 -21.18 4.66 7.95
C MET A 92 -21.07 5.97 8.75
N LEU A 93 -20.07 6.82 8.45
CA LEU A 93 -19.88 8.11 9.12
C LEU A 93 -21.14 8.98 9.00
N ASN A 94 -21.68 9.12 7.80
CA ASN A 94 -22.88 9.91 7.55
C ASN A 94 -24.12 9.32 8.22
N LYS A 95 -24.30 8.00 8.18
CA LYS A 95 -25.43 7.31 8.78
C LYS A 95 -25.46 7.41 10.30
N PHE A 96 -24.32 7.31 10.93
CA PHE A 96 -24.18 7.32 12.39
C PHE A 96 -23.86 8.70 12.97
N ASN A 97 -23.80 9.74 12.13
CA ASN A 97 -23.50 11.14 12.52
C ASN A 97 -22.15 11.26 13.23
N VAL A 98 -21.11 10.57 12.76
CA VAL A 98 -19.76 10.61 13.33
C VAL A 98 -19.01 11.81 12.75
N SER A 99 -18.56 12.71 13.61
CA SER A 99 -17.78 13.88 13.21
C SER A 99 -16.32 13.52 12.94
N CYS A 100 -15.78 14.06 11.84
CA CYS A 100 -14.36 13.92 11.50
C CYS A 100 -13.54 15.15 11.94
N ARG A 101 -14.05 16.03 12.81
CA ARG A 101 -13.41 17.30 13.21
C ARG A 101 -11.97 17.17 13.71
N ASN A 102 -11.62 16.01 14.27
CA ASN A 102 -10.29 15.75 14.83
C ASN A 102 -9.42 14.89 13.90
N VAL A 103 -9.88 14.60 12.68
CA VAL A 103 -9.18 13.73 11.74
C VAL A 103 -8.24 14.56 10.87
N HIS A 104 -6.95 14.21 10.89
CA HIS A 104 -5.92 14.69 9.98
C HIS A 104 -5.54 13.54 9.05
N ALA A 105 -5.87 13.66 7.76
CA ALA A 105 -5.67 12.60 6.80
C ALA A 105 -4.65 13.03 5.73
N PHE A 106 -3.67 12.18 5.48
CA PHE A 106 -2.59 12.37 4.53
C PHE A 106 -2.73 11.36 3.39
N ALA A 107 -2.86 11.82 2.15
CA ALA A 107 -2.76 10.94 1.00
C ALA A 107 -1.34 10.36 0.92
N MET A 108 -1.24 9.07 0.64
CA MET A 108 0.04 8.35 0.62
C MET A 108 0.94 8.79 -0.54
N ASP A 109 0.34 9.17 -1.67
CA ASP A 109 1.03 9.41 -2.92
C ASP A 109 0.17 10.19 -3.93
N GLU A 110 0.83 10.66 -5.00
CA GLU A 110 0.19 11.30 -6.15
C GLU A 110 1.10 11.22 -7.38
N PHE A 111 0.53 11.20 -8.58
CA PHE A 111 1.28 11.25 -9.82
C PHE A 111 1.94 12.62 -10.07
N ALA A 112 3.07 12.59 -10.77
CA ALA A 112 3.79 13.78 -11.21
C ALA A 112 4.26 13.63 -12.67
N ASP A 113 4.41 14.79 -13.36
CA ASP A 113 4.92 14.85 -14.72
C ASP A 113 6.45 14.60 -14.78
N GLN A 114 7.00 14.65 -15.99
CA GLN A 114 8.45 14.43 -16.23
C GLN A 114 9.36 15.46 -15.52
N ASP A 115 8.82 16.63 -15.19
CA ASP A 115 9.53 17.70 -14.48
C ASP A 115 9.33 17.64 -12.96
N GLY A 116 8.53 16.64 -12.49
CA GLY A 116 8.18 16.45 -11.09
C GLY A 116 7.10 17.41 -10.60
N ASN A 117 6.29 17.97 -11.49
CA ASN A 117 5.11 18.72 -11.07
C ASN A 117 3.99 17.76 -10.74
N VAL A 118 3.49 17.87 -9.52
CA VAL A 118 2.41 17.01 -9.02
C VAL A 118 1.09 17.35 -9.72
N CYS A 119 0.34 16.35 -10.15
CA CYS A 119 -0.94 16.59 -10.80
C CYS A 119 -1.94 17.20 -9.81
N PRO A 120 -2.82 18.11 -10.29
CA PRO A 120 -3.79 18.75 -9.41
C PRO A 120 -4.90 17.77 -9.01
N THR A 121 -5.50 17.96 -7.82
CA THR A 121 -6.63 17.15 -7.33
C THR A 121 -7.88 17.25 -8.22
N THR A 122 -7.90 18.10 -9.23
CA THR A 122 -8.93 18.17 -10.27
C THR A 122 -8.67 17.23 -11.44
N TYR A 123 -7.49 16.62 -11.55
CA TYR A 123 -7.16 15.63 -12.57
C TYR A 123 -7.82 14.29 -12.24
N ALA A 124 -8.88 13.94 -12.94
CA ALA A 124 -9.72 12.78 -12.60
C ALA A 124 -8.98 11.43 -12.49
N PRO A 125 -7.95 11.14 -13.32
CA PRO A 125 -7.13 9.92 -13.15
C PRO A 125 -6.12 9.99 -11.99
N GLY A 126 -5.97 11.11 -11.31
CA GLY A 126 -5.06 11.30 -10.18
C GLY A 126 -5.55 10.60 -8.91
N LEU A 127 -4.61 10.30 -8.04
CA LEU A 127 -4.86 9.63 -6.76
C LEU A 127 -5.55 10.61 -5.78
N GLY A 128 -5.08 11.85 -5.73
CA GLY A 128 -5.67 12.92 -4.92
C GLY A 128 -7.09 13.27 -5.35
N TYR A 129 -7.43 13.13 -6.65
CA TYR A 129 -8.82 13.26 -7.09
C TYR A 129 -9.72 12.26 -6.36
N SER A 130 -9.31 11.00 -6.33
CA SER A 130 -10.06 9.96 -5.62
C SER A 130 -10.20 10.28 -4.13
N PHE A 131 -9.12 10.71 -3.49
CA PHE A 131 -9.08 11.05 -2.06
C PHE A 131 -10.00 12.22 -1.73
N MET A 132 -9.99 13.25 -2.55
CA MET A 132 -10.84 14.43 -2.36
C MET A 132 -12.30 14.16 -2.72
N HIS A 133 -12.60 13.51 -3.83
CA HIS A 133 -13.97 13.34 -4.31
C HIS A 133 -14.71 12.14 -3.72
N ASN A 134 -14.00 11.02 -3.48
CA ASN A 134 -14.64 9.78 -3.03
C ASN A 134 -14.54 9.57 -1.51
N PHE A 135 -13.69 10.34 -0.82
CA PHE A 135 -13.62 10.33 0.62
C PHE A 135 -14.07 11.67 1.19
N TYR A 136 -13.24 12.70 1.22
CA TYR A 136 -13.54 14.00 1.82
C TYR A 136 -14.89 14.56 1.37
N GLY A 137 -15.07 14.70 0.05
CA GLY A 137 -16.25 15.34 -0.55
C GLY A 137 -17.56 14.57 -0.36
N ARG A 138 -17.50 13.29 0.05
CA ARG A 138 -18.68 12.46 0.35
C ARG A 138 -19.08 12.46 1.82
N ILE A 139 -18.21 12.90 2.72
CA ILE A 139 -18.60 13.16 4.10
C ILE A 139 -19.59 14.32 4.11
N ARG A 140 -20.67 14.23 4.85
CA ARG A 140 -21.62 15.32 5.01
C ARG A 140 -20.90 16.59 5.51
N GLU A 141 -21.32 17.75 5.04
CA GLU A 141 -20.65 19.01 5.32
C GLU A 141 -20.53 19.34 6.81
N ASP A 142 -21.56 19.03 7.58
CA ASP A 142 -21.59 19.21 9.03
C ASP A 142 -20.71 18.22 9.83
N LEU A 143 -20.20 17.17 9.17
CA LEU A 143 -19.34 16.15 9.78
C LEU A 143 -17.89 16.21 9.28
N ARG A 144 -17.62 16.99 8.23
CA ARG A 144 -16.28 17.09 7.64
C ARG A 144 -15.27 17.72 8.59
N PRO A 145 -14.00 17.32 8.50
CA PRO A 145 -12.91 18.09 9.10
C PRO A 145 -12.72 19.40 8.34
N ASP A 146 -11.99 20.33 8.93
CA ASP A 146 -11.48 21.49 8.16
C ASP A 146 -10.63 21.00 6.99
N ILE A 147 -10.71 21.71 5.85
CA ILE A 147 -9.96 21.31 4.66
C ILE A 147 -8.44 21.34 4.88
N SER A 148 -7.95 22.17 5.79
CA SER A 148 -6.54 22.24 6.17
C SER A 148 -6.02 20.99 6.90
N GLN A 149 -6.93 20.11 7.36
CA GLN A 149 -6.60 18.83 7.97
C GLN A 149 -6.54 17.67 6.95
N TRP A 150 -6.84 17.97 5.66
CA TRP A 150 -6.91 16.95 4.61
C TRP A 150 -5.83 17.19 3.55
N HIS A 151 -4.73 16.46 3.69
CA HIS A 151 -3.49 16.74 2.97
C HIS A 151 -3.33 15.84 1.75
N THR A 152 -3.00 16.46 0.61
CA THR A 152 -2.57 15.79 -0.61
C THR A 152 -1.21 16.29 -1.02
N PHE A 153 -0.45 15.51 -1.79
CA PHE A 153 0.74 16.03 -2.45
C PHE A 153 0.36 17.12 -3.45
N ASN A 154 1.19 18.15 -3.52
CA ASN A 154 1.09 19.25 -4.46
C ASN A 154 2.49 19.87 -4.69
N ASN A 155 2.58 20.92 -5.51
CA ASN A 155 3.86 21.54 -5.85
C ASN A 155 4.53 22.30 -4.69
N ASP A 156 3.81 22.61 -3.62
CA ASP A 156 4.37 23.31 -2.45
C ASP A 156 4.95 22.35 -1.41
N ASN A 157 4.58 21.07 -1.45
CA ASN A 157 4.99 20.09 -0.45
C ASN A 157 5.72 18.85 -1.01
N LYS A 158 6.02 18.80 -2.31
CA LYS A 158 6.65 17.68 -3.00
C LYS A 158 8.15 17.51 -2.74
N ASP A 159 8.82 18.57 -2.26
CA ASP A 159 10.25 18.54 -2.05
C ASP A 159 10.63 17.57 -0.94
N TYR A 160 11.85 17.02 -1.06
CA TYR A 160 12.32 15.97 -0.15
C TYR A 160 12.09 16.30 1.33
N GLY A 161 11.36 15.42 2.01
CA GLY A 161 11.07 15.48 3.43
C GLY A 161 10.06 16.54 3.86
N VAL A 162 9.49 17.34 2.94
CA VAL A 162 8.50 18.37 3.32
C VAL A 162 7.22 17.70 3.81
N TYR A 163 6.68 16.76 3.05
CA TYR A 163 5.44 16.06 3.42
C TYR A 163 5.61 15.21 4.69
N SER A 164 6.76 14.56 4.85
CA SER A 164 7.08 13.84 6.10
C SER A 164 7.11 14.77 7.31
N ARG A 165 7.67 15.99 7.17
CA ARG A 165 7.63 16.99 8.26
C ARG A 165 6.21 17.43 8.60
N MET A 166 5.31 17.58 7.61
CA MET A 166 3.91 17.89 7.87
C MET A 166 3.25 16.79 8.74
N ILE A 167 3.56 15.52 8.47
CA ILE A 167 3.08 14.39 9.30
C ILE A 167 3.70 14.45 10.71
N GLU A 168 4.99 14.75 10.81
CA GLU A 168 5.69 14.92 12.11
C GLU A 168 5.10 16.07 12.93
N ASP A 169 4.79 17.20 12.29
CA ASP A 169 4.22 18.40 12.94
C ASP A 169 2.82 18.12 13.52
N GLU A 170 2.08 17.17 12.93
CA GLU A 170 0.81 16.67 13.48
C GLU A 170 0.99 15.67 14.63
N GLY A 171 2.22 15.33 15.00
CA GLY A 171 2.55 14.36 16.06
C GLY A 171 2.84 12.95 15.56
N GLY A 172 3.05 12.80 14.28
CA GLY A 172 3.25 11.54 13.57
C GLY A 172 1.94 10.78 13.30
N ALA A 173 1.97 9.85 12.37
CA ALA A 173 0.78 9.08 12.01
C ALA A 173 0.42 8.08 13.12
N ASP A 174 -0.85 8.09 13.54
CA ASP A 174 -1.40 7.07 14.44
C ASP A 174 -1.56 5.74 13.71
N ILE A 175 -1.89 5.80 12.42
CA ILE A 175 -2.03 4.62 11.57
C ILE A 175 -1.66 4.93 10.12
N ILE A 176 -1.01 3.96 9.48
CA ILE A 176 -0.88 3.89 8.04
C ILE A 176 -1.68 2.70 7.51
N TYR A 177 -2.54 2.97 6.52
CA TYR A 177 -3.25 1.95 5.75
C TYR A 177 -2.49 1.70 4.46
N SER A 178 -2.26 0.45 4.08
CA SER A 178 -1.49 0.13 2.88
C SER A 178 -1.86 -1.22 2.26
N ALA A 179 -1.35 -1.44 1.08
CA ALA A 179 -1.26 -2.73 0.41
C ALA A 179 0.11 -2.82 -0.27
N THR A 180 0.47 -4.01 -0.72
CA THR A 180 1.72 -4.23 -1.45
C THR A 180 1.42 -4.27 -2.94
N GLY A 181 2.15 -3.50 -3.72
CA GLY A 181 2.10 -3.57 -5.17
C GLY A 181 2.96 -4.70 -5.75
N TRP A 182 2.87 -4.88 -7.05
CA TRP A 182 3.44 -6.00 -7.77
C TRP A 182 4.97 -6.16 -7.64
N PRO A 183 5.78 -5.08 -7.68
CA PRO A 183 7.23 -5.21 -7.45
C PRO A 183 7.62 -5.37 -5.98
N GLY A 184 6.68 -5.34 -5.04
CA GLY A 184 6.94 -5.35 -3.60
C GLY A 184 7.04 -3.95 -3.00
N HIS A 185 6.56 -2.96 -3.69
CA HIS A 185 6.52 -1.58 -3.20
C HIS A 185 5.45 -1.37 -2.12
N ILE A 186 5.60 -0.28 -1.39
CA ILE A 186 4.57 0.37 -0.58
C ILE A 186 4.51 1.83 -0.99
N ALA A 187 3.34 2.39 -1.28
CA ALA A 187 3.22 3.65 -2.01
C ALA A 187 3.99 3.57 -3.35
N PHE A 188 4.75 4.59 -3.74
CA PHE A 188 5.69 4.50 -4.87
C PHE A 188 7.14 4.24 -4.44
N ILE A 189 7.33 3.61 -3.28
CA ILE A 189 8.67 3.21 -2.80
C ILE A 189 9.02 1.87 -3.44
N ASP A 190 9.46 1.90 -4.68
CA ASP A 190 9.90 0.73 -5.43
C ASP A 190 11.27 0.22 -4.96
N PRO A 191 11.60 -1.06 -5.18
CA PRO A 191 12.98 -1.51 -5.13
C PRO A 191 13.88 -0.72 -6.11
N ASP A 192 15.10 -0.38 -5.68
CA ASP A 192 16.14 0.24 -6.51
C ASP A 192 15.76 1.58 -7.18
N LEU A 193 14.97 2.43 -6.49
CA LEU A 193 14.66 3.78 -6.99
C LEU A 193 15.94 4.59 -7.25
N PRO A 194 16.07 5.24 -8.43
CA PRO A 194 17.22 6.07 -8.74
C PRO A 194 17.45 7.19 -7.73
N GLU A 195 16.37 7.79 -7.21
CA GLU A 195 16.40 8.88 -6.23
C GLU A 195 16.91 8.41 -4.85
N HIS A 196 16.89 7.12 -4.57
CA HIS A 196 17.36 6.55 -3.31
C HIS A 196 18.80 6.02 -3.37
N GLN A 197 19.47 6.14 -4.52
CA GLN A 197 20.87 5.68 -4.66
C GLN A 197 21.79 6.42 -3.69
N GLY A 198 22.59 5.64 -2.95
CA GLY A 198 23.48 6.16 -1.91
C GLY A 198 22.83 6.47 -0.56
N MET A 199 21.48 6.37 -0.46
CA MET A 199 20.73 6.58 0.78
C MET A 199 20.15 5.26 1.35
N ASN A 200 20.40 4.14 0.71
CA ASN A 200 19.78 2.85 1.00
C ASN A 200 20.79 1.68 1.02
N ASN A 201 22.03 1.92 1.47
CA ASN A 201 23.04 0.86 1.52
C ASN A 201 22.72 -0.18 2.60
N THR A 202 22.09 0.26 3.70
CA THR A 202 21.58 -0.61 4.77
C THR A 202 20.06 -0.45 4.91
N LEU A 203 19.43 -1.40 5.60
CA LEU A 203 18.00 -1.30 5.93
C LEU A 203 17.71 -0.09 6.82
N GLU A 204 18.61 0.22 7.76
CA GLU A 204 18.46 1.38 8.64
C GLU A 204 18.50 2.69 7.86
N GLU A 205 19.46 2.85 6.95
CA GLU A 205 19.52 4.03 6.06
C GLU A 205 18.29 4.13 5.20
N PHE A 206 17.83 3.02 4.60
CA PHE A 206 16.60 2.98 3.82
C PHE A 206 15.39 3.47 4.63
N CYS A 207 15.24 3.02 5.87
CA CYS A 207 14.16 3.43 6.76
C CYS A 207 14.22 4.91 7.18
N GLN A 208 15.30 5.65 6.89
CA GLN A 208 15.40 7.09 7.14
C GLN A 208 15.02 7.96 5.94
N ILE A 209 14.77 7.36 4.78
CA ILE A 209 14.40 8.11 3.58
C ILE A 209 12.99 8.67 3.75
N LYS A 210 12.86 9.99 3.61
CA LYS A 210 11.62 10.76 3.74
C LYS A 210 10.91 10.92 2.39
N SER A 211 9.72 11.48 2.43
CA SER A 211 8.87 11.77 1.25
C SER A 211 9.60 12.55 0.17
N GLY A 212 9.20 12.38 -1.08
CA GLY A 212 9.76 13.10 -2.21
C GLY A 212 9.22 12.65 -3.55
N ILE A 213 9.80 13.20 -4.62
CA ILE A 213 9.51 12.79 -6.00
C ILE A 213 10.39 11.61 -6.36
N VAL A 214 9.77 10.60 -6.95
CA VAL A 214 10.44 9.36 -7.42
C VAL A 214 10.06 9.04 -8.86
N THR A 215 10.87 8.18 -9.48
CA THR A 215 10.61 7.61 -10.82
C THR A 215 10.23 6.14 -10.66
N PRO A 216 8.93 5.80 -10.68
CA PRO A 216 8.46 4.43 -10.53
C PRO A 216 9.07 3.47 -11.55
N SER A 217 9.27 2.23 -11.15
CA SER A 217 9.77 1.19 -12.04
C SER A 217 8.78 0.90 -13.18
N VAL A 218 9.25 0.33 -14.27
CA VAL A 218 8.38 -0.10 -15.38
C VAL A 218 7.31 -1.08 -14.92
N ILE A 219 7.59 -1.89 -13.90
CA ILE A 219 6.61 -2.85 -13.36
C ILE A 219 5.48 -2.10 -12.64
N THR A 220 5.79 -1.08 -11.88
CA THR A 220 4.78 -0.21 -11.24
C THR A 220 3.95 0.54 -12.28
N VAL A 221 4.59 1.07 -13.33
CA VAL A 221 3.86 1.68 -14.46
C VAL A 221 2.91 0.67 -15.11
N CYS A 222 3.32 -0.59 -15.31
CA CYS A 222 2.45 -1.65 -15.82
C CYS A 222 1.30 -1.96 -14.86
N GLU A 223 1.56 -2.01 -13.57
CA GLU A 223 0.53 -2.22 -12.55
C GLU A 223 -0.52 -1.12 -12.60
N ASP A 224 -0.09 0.14 -12.58
CA ASP A 224 -0.97 1.30 -12.64
C ASP A 224 -1.79 1.36 -13.94
N ALA A 225 -1.19 0.97 -15.07
CA ALA A 225 -1.90 0.89 -16.34
C ALA A 225 -3.02 -0.17 -16.34
N LEU A 226 -2.92 -1.18 -15.48
CA LEU A 226 -3.93 -2.25 -15.34
C LEU A 226 -4.99 -1.93 -14.27
N MET A 227 -4.81 -0.87 -13.49
CA MET A 227 -5.78 -0.50 -12.46
C MET A 227 -7.05 0.11 -13.08
N PRO A 228 -8.20 -0.57 -13.04
CA PRO A 228 -9.43 -0.05 -13.63
C PRO A 228 -9.97 1.17 -12.90
N GLN A 229 -9.59 1.39 -11.64
CA GLN A 229 -10.01 2.50 -10.81
C GLN A 229 -9.62 3.85 -11.38
N ILE A 230 -8.49 3.91 -12.07
CA ILE A 230 -7.99 5.12 -12.72
C ILE A 230 -8.24 5.14 -14.23
N GLY A 231 -9.02 4.15 -14.73
CA GLY A 231 -9.51 4.10 -16.10
C GLY A 231 -8.45 3.88 -17.18
N LYS A 232 -7.27 3.40 -16.82
CA LYS A 232 -6.13 3.26 -17.76
C LYS A 232 -6.21 2.02 -18.64
N ALA A 233 -6.86 0.95 -18.19
CA ALA A 233 -7.20 -0.24 -18.99
C ALA A 233 -6.03 -0.85 -19.81
N GLY A 234 -4.80 -0.84 -19.26
CA GLY A 234 -3.58 -1.30 -19.94
C GLY A 234 -2.92 -0.24 -20.81
N ASP A 235 -3.38 1.00 -20.77
CA ASP A 235 -2.76 2.13 -21.48
C ASP A 235 -1.53 2.64 -20.70
N LEU A 236 -0.36 2.13 -21.06
CA LEU A 236 0.91 2.50 -20.44
C LEU A 236 1.24 3.99 -20.60
N TRP A 237 0.80 4.61 -21.71
CA TRP A 237 1.06 6.03 -21.97
C TRP A 237 0.21 6.96 -21.14
N ALA A 238 -0.86 6.45 -20.54
CA ALA A 238 -1.71 7.23 -19.64
C ALA A 238 -1.14 7.29 -18.20
N VAL A 239 -0.09 6.55 -17.87
CA VAL A 239 0.56 6.58 -16.55
C VAL A 239 1.63 7.68 -16.54
N PRO A 240 1.54 8.66 -15.64
CA PRO A 240 2.57 9.69 -15.49
C PRO A 240 3.93 9.09 -15.11
N PRO A 241 5.06 9.70 -15.56
CA PRO A 241 6.38 9.10 -15.45
C PRO A 241 7.00 9.21 -14.06
N LYS A 242 6.47 10.06 -13.19
CA LYS A 242 6.94 10.26 -11.81
C LYS A 242 5.77 10.25 -10.84
N ALA A 243 6.12 10.15 -9.57
CA ALA A 243 5.18 10.26 -8.46
C ALA A 243 5.79 11.01 -7.29
N ALA A 244 4.95 11.73 -6.54
CA ALA A 244 5.25 12.19 -5.20
C ALA A 244 4.77 11.12 -4.21
N THR A 245 5.57 10.75 -3.24
CA THR A 245 5.28 9.63 -2.32
C THR A 245 5.78 9.92 -0.91
N ILE A 246 5.12 9.34 0.09
CA ILE A 246 5.70 9.19 1.42
C ILE A 246 7.02 8.40 1.33
N GLY A 247 7.86 8.50 2.35
CA GLY A 247 9.09 7.73 2.44
C GLY A 247 8.95 6.46 3.29
N PRO A 248 9.95 5.55 3.22
CA PRO A 248 10.09 4.46 4.20
C PRO A 248 10.03 4.96 5.64
N TYR A 249 10.58 6.15 5.89
CA TYR A 249 10.54 6.84 7.18
C TYR A 249 9.10 6.96 7.73
N ASP A 250 8.15 7.39 6.91
CA ASP A 250 6.77 7.59 7.33
C ASP A 250 6.08 6.26 7.65
N VAL A 251 6.46 5.18 6.94
CA VAL A 251 5.95 3.82 7.19
C VAL A 251 6.43 3.28 8.53
N VAL A 252 7.74 3.40 8.83
CA VAL A 252 8.30 2.81 10.05
C VAL A 252 8.02 3.66 11.29
N ASN A 253 7.71 4.94 11.15
CA ASN A 253 7.39 5.84 12.26
C ASN A 253 5.86 5.96 12.53
N ALA A 254 4.99 5.41 11.70
CA ALA A 254 3.59 5.30 12.05
C ALA A 254 3.43 4.42 13.30
N LYS A 255 2.52 4.78 14.22
CA LYS A 255 2.30 4.01 15.47
C LYS A 255 1.73 2.62 15.20
N GLU A 256 0.85 2.51 14.19
CA GLU A 256 0.29 1.24 13.75
C GLU A 256 0.25 1.12 12.22
N ARG A 257 0.28 -0.13 11.69
CA ARG A 257 0.14 -0.48 10.28
C ARG A 257 -1.08 -1.34 10.09
N PHE A 258 -1.88 -0.99 9.10
CA PHE A 258 -2.99 -1.81 8.63
C PHE A 258 -2.75 -2.16 7.17
N VAL A 259 -2.46 -3.42 6.89
CA VAL A 259 -2.11 -3.89 5.55
C VAL A 259 -3.20 -4.81 5.02
N VAL A 260 -3.51 -4.70 3.72
CA VAL A 260 -4.55 -5.50 3.08
C VAL A 260 -3.98 -6.26 1.88
N HIS A 261 -4.18 -7.57 1.87
CA HIS A 261 -3.90 -8.45 0.74
C HIS A 261 -5.18 -9.16 0.32
N ASP A 262 -5.91 -8.61 -0.65
CA ASP A 262 -7.25 -9.10 -1.05
C ASP A 262 -7.45 -9.28 -2.55
N SER A 263 -6.37 -9.36 -3.34
CA SER A 263 -6.49 -9.56 -4.78
C SER A 263 -7.30 -10.81 -5.13
N ALA A 264 -8.49 -10.63 -5.68
CA ALA A 264 -9.36 -11.73 -6.10
C ALA A 264 -8.74 -12.58 -7.22
N THR A 265 -7.89 -11.97 -8.06
CA THR A 265 -7.21 -12.65 -9.16
C THR A 265 -5.92 -13.36 -8.73
N GLY A 266 -5.45 -13.11 -7.51
CA GLY A 266 -4.27 -13.75 -6.94
C GLY A 266 -2.93 -13.31 -7.54
N TRP A 267 -2.88 -12.24 -8.36
CA TRP A 267 -1.65 -11.75 -8.96
C TRP A 267 -0.62 -11.27 -7.92
N GLN A 268 -1.08 -10.78 -6.78
CA GLN A 268 -0.24 -10.38 -5.65
C GLN A 268 0.24 -11.57 -4.78
N LYS A 269 -0.20 -12.80 -5.05
CA LYS A 269 -0.01 -13.93 -4.13
C LYS A 269 1.45 -14.23 -3.82
N MET A 270 2.35 -14.14 -4.81
CA MET A 270 3.77 -14.35 -4.61
C MET A 270 4.38 -13.23 -3.78
N ILE A 271 4.16 -11.99 -4.21
CA ILE A 271 4.77 -10.83 -3.54
C ILE A 271 4.26 -10.68 -2.10
N SER A 272 2.98 -10.98 -1.83
CA SER A 272 2.46 -11.01 -0.47
C SER A 272 3.20 -12.01 0.42
N ARG A 273 3.54 -13.19 -0.12
CA ARG A 273 4.32 -14.18 0.64
C ARG A 273 5.76 -13.73 0.86
N MET A 274 6.36 -13.09 -0.13
CA MET A 274 7.72 -12.54 -0.01
C MET A 274 7.75 -11.43 1.05
N GLU A 275 6.78 -10.51 1.02
CA GLU A 275 6.62 -9.48 2.04
C GLU A 275 6.46 -10.05 3.43
N LEU A 276 5.55 -11.04 3.61
CA LEU A 276 5.15 -11.52 4.93
C LEU A 276 6.11 -12.55 5.53
N TYR A 277 6.83 -13.32 4.70
CA TYR A 277 7.66 -14.46 5.16
C TYR A 277 9.10 -14.40 4.66
N GLY A 278 9.44 -13.42 3.84
CA GLY A 278 10.81 -13.14 3.40
C GLY A 278 11.61 -12.36 4.44
N GLU A 279 12.85 -12.09 4.14
CA GLU A 279 13.66 -11.13 4.88
C GLU A 279 13.05 -9.73 4.78
N ILE A 280 13.12 -8.95 5.86
CA ILE A 280 12.74 -7.52 5.80
C ILE A 280 13.89 -6.80 5.11
N SER A 281 13.61 -6.23 3.94
CA SER A 281 14.66 -5.61 3.13
C SER A 281 14.14 -4.51 2.21
N LYS A 282 15.06 -3.68 1.74
CA LYS A 282 14.79 -2.67 0.71
C LYS A 282 14.45 -3.28 -0.67
N ASP A 283 14.80 -4.54 -0.90
CA ASP A 283 14.47 -5.26 -2.14
C ASP A 283 13.00 -5.71 -2.18
N CYS A 284 12.31 -5.66 -1.04
CA CYS A 284 10.86 -5.77 -0.90
C CYS A 284 10.39 -4.67 0.07
N PRO A 285 10.29 -3.41 -0.39
CA PRO A 285 10.03 -2.25 0.47
C PRO A 285 8.82 -2.39 1.39
N SER A 286 7.74 -3.02 0.92
CA SER A 286 6.55 -3.26 1.74
C SER A 286 6.84 -4.12 2.99
N SER A 287 7.90 -4.92 2.99
CA SER A 287 8.29 -5.76 4.13
C SER A 287 8.62 -4.96 5.41
N ILE A 288 9.00 -3.65 5.27
CA ILE A 288 9.30 -2.78 6.41
C ILE A 288 8.08 -2.53 7.31
N ALA A 289 6.86 -2.73 6.80
CA ALA A 289 5.66 -2.66 7.64
C ALA A 289 5.73 -3.60 8.84
N ARG A 290 6.47 -4.71 8.74
CA ARG A 290 6.69 -5.68 9.82
C ARG A 290 7.62 -5.22 10.95
N LEU A 291 8.31 -4.08 10.77
CA LEU A 291 9.19 -3.49 11.78
C LEU A 291 8.46 -2.82 12.95
N GLY A 292 7.15 -2.82 12.95
CA GLY A 292 6.37 -2.24 14.05
C GLY A 292 5.00 -2.86 14.20
N LYS A 293 4.27 -2.41 15.22
CA LYS A 293 2.93 -2.90 15.55
C LYS A 293 1.97 -2.74 14.37
N GLY A 294 1.15 -3.76 14.11
CA GLY A 294 0.15 -3.69 13.04
C GLY A 294 -0.52 -5.03 12.75
N THR A 295 -1.38 -5.01 11.74
CA THR A 295 -2.03 -6.24 11.28
C THR A 295 -2.12 -6.23 9.76
N CYS A 296 -1.69 -7.32 9.14
CA CYS A 296 -1.96 -7.64 7.75
C CYS A 296 -3.16 -8.57 7.66
N TYR A 297 -4.18 -8.16 6.94
CA TYR A 297 -5.34 -8.99 6.65
C TYR A 297 -5.21 -9.58 5.24
N VAL A 298 -5.13 -10.89 5.18
CA VAL A 298 -4.98 -11.66 3.94
C VAL A 298 -6.30 -12.35 3.64
N SER A 299 -6.79 -12.26 2.39
CA SER A 299 -8.01 -12.97 2.03
C SER A 299 -7.80 -14.47 1.93
N GLU A 300 -8.85 -15.27 2.16
CA GLU A 300 -8.83 -16.72 1.93
C GLU A 300 -8.39 -17.08 0.50
N ALA A 301 -8.75 -16.25 -0.50
CA ALA A 301 -8.31 -16.45 -1.88
C ALA A 301 -6.80 -16.32 -2.05
N MET A 302 -6.18 -15.34 -1.35
CA MET A 302 -4.73 -15.14 -1.33
C MET A 302 -4.00 -16.23 -0.54
N ALA A 303 -4.63 -16.75 0.52
CA ALA A 303 -4.06 -17.79 1.38
C ALA A 303 -4.02 -19.18 0.73
N LYS A 304 -4.86 -19.46 -0.26
CA LYS A 304 -4.86 -20.74 -0.97
C LYS A 304 -3.50 -21.01 -1.63
N PRO A 305 -3.12 -22.29 -1.75
CA PRO A 305 -1.91 -22.70 -2.47
C PRO A 305 -1.84 -22.14 -3.89
N PHE A 306 -0.64 -22.06 -4.44
CA PHE A 306 -0.46 -21.76 -5.86
C PHE A 306 -1.03 -22.89 -6.71
N THR A 307 -1.78 -22.52 -7.76
CA THR A 307 -2.17 -23.43 -8.82
C THR A 307 -1.34 -23.06 -10.05
N HIS A 308 -0.62 -24.02 -10.61
CA HIS A 308 0.18 -23.83 -11.83
C HIS A 308 -0.63 -24.00 -13.10
N TRP A 309 -1.93 -24.24 -12.97
CA TRP A 309 -2.81 -24.60 -14.08
C TRP A 309 -3.84 -23.53 -14.33
N PHE A 310 -4.07 -23.24 -15.60
CA PHE A 310 -5.14 -22.37 -15.99
C PHE A 310 -6.49 -22.91 -15.50
N TYR A 311 -7.36 -22.01 -15.07
CA TYR A 311 -8.73 -22.33 -14.61
C TYR A 311 -8.81 -23.23 -13.38
N GLY A 312 -7.73 -23.33 -12.60
CA GLY A 312 -7.75 -24.16 -11.38
C GLY A 312 -7.72 -25.67 -11.63
N MET A 313 -7.46 -26.09 -12.85
CA MET A 313 -7.29 -27.52 -13.16
C MET A 313 -6.06 -28.08 -12.45
N GLN A 314 -6.17 -29.29 -11.93
CA GLN A 314 -5.06 -29.99 -11.31
C GLN A 314 -4.50 -31.03 -12.29
N PRO A 315 -3.21 -31.45 -12.16
CA PRO A 315 -2.64 -32.49 -13.02
C PRO A 315 -3.48 -33.78 -13.12
N LYS A 316 -4.19 -34.10 -12.04
CA LYS A 316 -5.09 -35.25 -11.99
C LYS A 316 -6.36 -35.10 -12.84
N ASP A 317 -6.65 -33.87 -13.29
CA ASP A 317 -7.84 -33.55 -14.08
C ASP A 317 -7.50 -33.52 -15.60
N LEU A 318 -6.23 -33.73 -15.96
CA LEU A 318 -5.71 -33.89 -17.32
C LEU A 318 -5.32 -35.32 -17.58
#